data_4c853e4da3ef357cde16e18fe9b34d58
#
_entry.id   4c853e4da3ef357cde16e18fe9b34d58
#
_cell.length_a   1.000
_cell.length_b   1.000
_cell.length_c   1.000
_cell.angle_alpha   90.00
_cell.angle_beta   90.00
_cell.angle_gamma   90.00
#
_symmetry.space_group_name_H-M   'P 1'
#
loop_
_entity.id
_entity.type
_entity.pdbx_description
1 polymer ?
#
loop_
_entity_poly.entity_id
_entity_poly.type
_entity_poly.pdbx_seq_one_letter_code
_entity_poly.pdbx_strand_id
1 'polypeptide(L)'
;MQKHDGEGKRPLREKVVRSNCPSTSSVTAGASVRIAEFLSPQAIIADMQARTKPEVLRELSGALVRAHPHLQEEKLVEVLREREKLGSTGIGEGVAIPHGKLAGMSQLLATFGVSREGLDFEAIDGKPTQLFFALVAPENSAGVHLKALARISRLFKNPRFRASILEAPTAADIHALIVQEDARP
;
A
#
# COMPACT_ATOMS: atom_id res chain seq x y z
N MET A 1 30.57 38.93 69.39
CA MET A 1 29.62 38.19 70.25
C MET A 1 28.45 37.72 69.39
N GLN A 2 28.21 36.44 69.45
CA GLN A 2 27.11 35.65 68.81
C GLN A 2 27.14 35.40 67.31
N LYS A 3 27.46 34.18 67.05
CA LYS A 3 27.05 33.05 66.22
C LYS A 3 25.58 33.09 65.84
N HIS A 4 25.27 32.82 64.59
CA HIS A 4 24.14 31.95 64.30
C HIS A 4 24.38 31.20 62.98
N ASP A 5 24.29 29.89 63.12
CA ASP A 5 24.31 28.87 62.10
C ASP A 5 23.04 28.96 61.24
N GLY A 6 23.13 28.64 59.96
CA GLY A 6 22.02 28.59 59.05
C GLY A 6 22.19 27.54 57.98
N GLU A 7 21.57 26.43 58.22
CA GLU A 7 21.52 25.18 57.52
C GLU A 7 21.41 25.25 55.99
N GLY A 8 22.18 24.38 55.38
CA GLY A 8 22.14 24.11 53.95
C GLY A 8 20.86 23.41 53.50
N LYS A 9 20.18 24.01 52.57
CA LYS A 9 19.15 23.30 51.75
C LYS A 9 19.77 22.83 50.46
N ARG A 10 19.90 21.51 50.34
CA ARG A 10 20.22 20.83 49.07
C ARG A 10 19.08 20.99 48.10
N PRO A 11 19.30 21.34 46.83
CA PRO A 11 18.25 21.27 45.82
C PRO A 11 17.95 19.81 45.42
N LEU A 12 16.67 19.49 45.38
CA LEU A 12 16.09 18.26 44.93
C LEU A 12 16.52 17.98 43.48
N ARG A 13 17.09 16.79 43.27
CA ARG A 13 17.33 16.25 41.91
C ARG A 13 16.00 15.99 41.25
N GLU A 14 15.65 16.79 40.26
CA GLU A 14 14.60 16.51 39.30
C GLU A 14 15.01 15.26 38.48
N LYS A 15 14.24 14.20 38.62
CA LYS A 15 14.32 13.02 37.75
C LYS A 15 13.79 13.43 36.38
N VAL A 16 14.70 13.65 35.44
CA VAL A 16 14.36 13.71 34.00
C VAL A 16 13.85 12.35 33.58
N VAL A 17 12.55 12.24 33.45
CA VAL A 17 11.91 11.10 32.79
C VAL A 17 12.26 11.20 31.31
N ARG A 18 13.18 10.36 30.86
CA ARG A 18 13.46 10.19 29.43
C ARG A 18 12.25 9.48 28.82
N SER A 19 11.40 10.23 28.15
CA SER A 19 10.39 9.71 27.25
C SER A 19 11.10 9.00 26.11
N ASN A 20 10.96 7.68 26.10
CA ASN A 20 11.47 6.82 25.05
C ASN A 20 10.56 6.99 23.82
N CYS A 21 10.90 7.93 22.93
CA CYS A 21 10.31 7.97 21.60
C CYS A 21 10.83 6.75 20.82
N PRO A 22 9.95 5.93 20.23
CA PRO A 22 10.42 4.92 19.31
C PRO A 22 11.04 5.62 18.10
N SER A 23 12.31 5.35 17.88
CA SER A 23 13.11 5.80 16.75
C SER A 23 12.39 5.46 15.44
N THR A 24 12.10 6.50 14.64
CA THR A 24 11.75 6.38 13.24
C THR A 24 12.82 5.58 12.53
N SER A 25 12.50 4.36 12.17
CA SER A 25 13.38 3.50 11.37
C SER A 25 13.56 4.17 10.00
N SER A 26 14.73 4.76 9.82
CA SER A 26 15.22 5.22 8.52
C SER A 26 15.25 4.02 7.57
N VAL A 27 14.48 4.11 6.49
CA VAL A 27 14.48 3.12 5.40
C VAL A 27 15.84 3.14 4.74
N THR A 28 16.69 2.20 5.11
CA THR A 28 18.01 1.96 4.52
C THR A 28 17.86 1.57 3.04
N ALA A 29 18.57 2.26 2.18
CA ALA A 29 18.63 2.07 0.73
C ALA A 29 19.25 0.71 0.33
N GLY A 30 18.60 -0.39 0.67
CA GLY A 30 19.04 -1.76 0.41
C GLY A 30 18.00 -2.80 0.80
N ALA A 31 16.95 -2.42 1.52
CA ALA A 31 15.91 -3.32 1.96
C ALA A 31 15.07 -3.80 0.77
N SER A 32 14.88 -5.11 0.67
CA SER A 32 13.92 -5.74 -0.22
C SER A 32 12.52 -5.24 0.14
N VAL A 33 11.85 -4.54 -0.77
CA VAL A 33 10.46 -4.07 -0.57
C VAL A 33 9.53 -5.28 -0.62
N ARG A 34 8.93 -5.66 0.51
CA ARG A 34 7.98 -6.78 0.58
C ARG A 34 6.55 -6.28 0.47
N ILE A 35 5.71 -7.00 -0.24
CA ILE A 35 4.30 -6.62 -0.44
C ILE A 35 3.55 -6.57 0.90
N ALA A 36 3.86 -7.46 1.83
CA ALA A 36 3.29 -7.49 3.18
C ALA A 36 3.52 -6.19 3.99
N GLU A 37 4.52 -5.38 3.63
CA GLU A 37 4.83 -4.13 4.33
C GLU A 37 3.88 -2.98 3.95
N PHE A 38 3.22 -3.07 2.79
CA PHE A 38 2.39 -1.99 2.26
C PHE A 38 0.99 -2.42 1.80
N LEU A 39 0.65 -3.72 1.83
CA LEU A 39 -0.68 -4.25 1.54
C LEU A 39 -1.35 -4.73 2.83
N SER A 40 -2.36 -4.00 3.30
CA SER A 40 -3.18 -4.39 4.45
C SER A 40 -4.29 -5.36 4.03
N PRO A 41 -4.63 -6.38 4.84
CA PRO A 41 -5.79 -7.25 4.58
C PRO A 41 -7.11 -6.48 4.44
N GLN A 42 -7.27 -5.37 5.17
CA GLN A 42 -8.45 -4.50 5.11
C GLN A 42 -8.58 -3.72 3.79
N ALA A 43 -7.48 -3.61 3.04
CA ALA A 43 -7.45 -2.98 1.71
C ALA A 43 -7.67 -3.98 0.57
N ILE A 44 -8.15 -5.20 0.86
CA ILE A 44 -8.44 -6.23 -0.15
C ILE A 44 -9.94 -6.34 -0.39
N ILE A 45 -10.34 -6.37 -1.66
CA ILE A 45 -11.70 -6.56 -2.14
C ILE A 45 -11.75 -7.92 -2.82
N ALA A 46 -12.35 -8.92 -2.16
CA ALA A 46 -12.42 -10.29 -2.68
C ALA A 46 -13.41 -10.45 -3.86
N ASP A 47 -14.37 -9.53 -3.97
CA ASP A 47 -15.37 -9.49 -5.03
C ASP A 47 -15.76 -8.05 -5.35
N MET A 48 -15.16 -7.50 -6.40
CA MET A 48 -15.40 -6.12 -6.85
C MET A 48 -16.75 -6.01 -7.54
N GLN A 49 -17.44 -4.89 -7.25
CA GLN A 49 -18.73 -4.57 -7.88
C GLN A 49 -18.57 -3.64 -9.10
N ALA A 50 -17.42 -3.03 -9.28
CA ALA A 50 -17.10 -2.16 -10.41
C ALA A 50 -17.27 -2.89 -11.75
N ARG A 51 -17.87 -2.20 -12.74
CA ARG A 51 -18.08 -2.70 -14.10
C ARG A 51 -17.35 -1.87 -15.15
N THR A 52 -16.85 -0.72 -14.77
CA THR A 52 -16.13 0.21 -15.64
C THR A 52 -14.80 0.61 -15.03
N LYS A 53 -13.85 1.02 -15.87
CA LYS A 53 -12.54 1.50 -15.44
C LYS A 53 -12.61 2.61 -14.37
N PRO A 54 -13.44 3.68 -14.51
CA PRO A 54 -13.57 4.69 -13.46
C PRO A 54 -14.09 4.14 -12.13
N GLU A 55 -15.04 3.18 -12.18
CA GLU A 55 -15.57 2.54 -10.98
C GLU A 55 -14.51 1.71 -10.27
N VAL A 56 -13.67 0.97 -11.02
CA VAL A 56 -12.52 0.24 -10.46
C VAL A 56 -11.61 1.15 -9.66
N LEU A 57 -11.20 2.27 -10.25
CA LEU A 57 -10.30 3.22 -9.57
C LEU A 57 -10.93 3.80 -8.30
N ARG A 58 -12.24 4.05 -8.32
CA ARG A 58 -12.99 4.52 -7.14
C ARG A 58 -13.09 3.44 -6.06
N GLU A 59 -13.47 2.21 -6.43
CA GLU A 59 -13.64 1.10 -5.49
C GLU A 59 -12.32 0.73 -4.80
N LEU A 60 -11.21 0.72 -5.54
CA LEU A 60 -9.87 0.53 -5.00
C LEU A 60 -9.48 1.67 -4.04
N SER A 61 -9.75 2.93 -4.42
CA SER A 61 -9.49 4.09 -3.56
C SER A 61 -10.29 4.03 -2.27
N GLY A 62 -11.57 3.67 -2.33
CA GLY A 62 -12.44 3.49 -1.16
C GLY A 62 -11.93 2.39 -0.23
N ALA A 63 -11.43 1.27 -0.77
CA ALA A 63 -10.82 0.20 0.04
C ALA A 63 -9.54 0.69 0.75
N LEU A 64 -8.75 1.50 0.08
CA LEU A 64 -7.54 2.07 0.67
C LEU A 64 -7.87 3.04 1.81
N VAL A 65 -8.91 3.87 1.65
CA VAL A 65 -9.39 4.78 2.70
C VAL A 65 -9.97 4.01 3.90
N ARG A 66 -10.69 2.92 3.67
CA ARG A 66 -11.16 2.06 4.78
C ARG A 66 -10.02 1.53 5.63
N ALA A 67 -8.91 1.15 5.00
CA ALA A 67 -7.71 0.69 5.71
C ALA A 67 -6.88 1.84 6.31
N HIS A 68 -6.97 3.05 5.73
CA HIS A 68 -6.18 4.23 6.08
C HIS A 68 -7.07 5.49 6.11
N PRO A 69 -7.88 5.71 7.19
CA PRO A 69 -8.91 6.75 7.24
C PRO A 69 -8.40 8.20 7.15
N HIS A 70 -7.10 8.42 7.26
CA HIS A 70 -6.49 9.75 7.09
C HIS A 70 -6.33 10.15 5.61
N LEU A 71 -6.55 9.23 4.67
CA LEU A 71 -6.50 9.51 3.24
C LEU A 71 -7.82 10.08 2.74
N GLN A 72 -7.76 10.82 1.65
CA GLN A 72 -8.92 11.39 0.96
C GLN A 72 -9.18 10.62 -0.33
N GLU A 73 -10.37 10.01 -0.43
CA GLU A 73 -10.73 9.16 -1.57
C GLU A 73 -10.65 9.91 -2.89
N GLU A 74 -11.16 11.13 -2.95
CA GLU A 74 -11.17 11.95 -4.16
C GLU A 74 -9.76 12.19 -4.71
N LYS A 75 -8.81 12.46 -3.82
CA LYS A 75 -7.40 12.66 -4.21
C LYS A 75 -6.76 11.39 -4.74
N LEU A 76 -7.09 10.24 -4.13
CA LEU A 76 -6.61 8.94 -4.61
C LEU A 76 -7.16 8.63 -6.00
N VAL A 77 -8.47 8.81 -6.19
CA VAL A 77 -9.13 8.62 -7.50
C VAL A 77 -8.52 9.54 -8.55
N GLU A 78 -8.29 10.81 -8.22
CA GLU A 78 -7.68 11.77 -9.14
C GLU A 78 -6.28 11.33 -9.56
N VAL A 79 -5.41 10.99 -8.61
CA VAL A 79 -4.02 10.56 -8.88
C VAL A 79 -3.98 9.30 -9.75
N LEU A 80 -4.81 8.30 -9.45
CA LEU A 80 -4.88 7.07 -10.24
C LEU A 80 -5.44 7.34 -11.64
N ARG A 81 -6.45 8.21 -11.76
CA ARG A 81 -7.04 8.59 -13.04
C ARG A 81 -6.05 9.37 -13.92
N GLU A 82 -5.35 10.35 -13.35
CA GLU A 82 -4.34 11.12 -14.10
C GLU A 82 -3.23 10.22 -14.64
N ARG A 83 -2.79 9.24 -13.85
CA ARG A 83 -1.82 8.23 -14.32
C ARG A 83 -2.39 7.37 -15.45
N GLU A 84 -3.64 6.94 -15.34
CA GLU A 84 -4.30 6.07 -16.32
C GLU A 84 -4.52 6.78 -17.67
N LYS A 85 -4.74 8.11 -17.67
CA LYS A 85 -4.83 8.93 -18.89
C LYS A 85 -3.54 8.93 -19.74
N LEU A 86 -2.38 8.70 -19.13
CA LEU A 86 -1.10 8.62 -19.82
C LEU A 86 -0.91 7.30 -20.59
N GLY A 87 -1.77 6.35 -20.37
CA GLY A 87 -1.75 5.02 -20.94
C GLY A 87 -2.23 3.99 -19.94
N SER A 88 -2.92 2.97 -20.42
CA SER A 88 -3.50 1.93 -19.56
C SER A 88 -2.45 1.27 -18.67
N THR A 89 -2.80 1.06 -17.42
CA THR A 89 -1.99 0.28 -16.47
C THR A 89 -2.36 -1.21 -16.48
N GLY A 90 -3.24 -1.64 -17.39
CA GLY A 90 -3.52 -3.05 -17.68
C GLY A 90 -2.35 -3.71 -18.39
N ILE A 91 -1.64 -4.58 -17.69
CA ILE A 91 -0.40 -5.22 -18.18
C ILE A 91 -0.63 -6.49 -18.99
N GLY A 92 -1.90 -6.85 -19.21
CA GLY A 92 -2.29 -8.09 -19.87
C GLY A 92 -2.43 -9.26 -18.89
N GLU A 93 -2.76 -10.42 -19.41
CA GLU A 93 -2.94 -11.66 -18.63
C GLU A 93 -4.01 -11.55 -17.53
N GLY A 94 -4.99 -10.65 -17.70
CA GLY A 94 -6.04 -10.39 -16.74
C GLY A 94 -5.61 -9.54 -15.54
N VAL A 95 -4.48 -8.81 -15.62
CA VAL A 95 -3.91 -8.03 -14.51
C VAL A 95 -3.79 -6.55 -14.88
N ALA A 96 -4.16 -5.68 -13.96
CA ALA A 96 -3.85 -4.25 -14.01
C ALA A 96 -3.14 -3.79 -12.73
N ILE A 97 -2.23 -2.82 -12.87
CA ILE A 97 -1.50 -2.23 -11.75
C ILE A 97 -1.70 -0.71 -11.77
N PRO A 98 -2.90 -0.20 -11.45
CA PRO A 98 -3.11 1.23 -11.26
C PRO A 98 -2.15 1.78 -10.22
N HIS A 99 -1.47 2.88 -10.51
CA HIS A 99 -0.50 3.44 -9.57
C HIS A 99 -0.36 4.93 -9.71
N GLY A 100 0.12 5.57 -8.65
CA GLY A 100 0.33 7.00 -8.66
C GLY A 100 1.15 7.47 -7.47
N LYS A 101 1.41 8.78 -7.45
CA LYS A 101 2.13 9.44 -6.36
C LYS A 101 1.22 10.47 -5.71
N LEU A 102 1.18 10.47 -4.40
CA LEU A 102 0.36 11.39 -3.62
C LEU A 102 1.22 12.19 -2.65
N ALA A 103 1.06 13.51 -2.69
CA ALA A 103 1.71 14.42 -1.77
C ALA A 103 1.28 14.16 -0.31
N GLY A 104 2.20 14.37 0.63
CA GLY A 104 1.91 14.22 2.06
C GLY A 104 1.93 12.78 2.57
N MET A 105 2.19 11.78 1.72
CA MET A 105 2.42 10.41 2.16
C MET A 105 3.86 10.19 2.62
N SER A 106 4.02 9.34 3.65
CA SER A 106 5.33 8.95 4.19
C SER A 106 5.78 7.54 3.78
N GLN A 107 4.86 6.71 3.29
CA GLN A 107 5.13 5.30 2.94
C GLN A 107 4.30 4.85 1.74
N LEU A 108 4.69 3.72 1.14
CA LEU A 108 3.89 3.03 0.13
C LEU A 108 2.62 2.47 0.76
N LEU A 109 1.51 2.57 0.04
CA LEU A 109 0.26 1.90 0.39
C LEU A 109 -0.32 1.23 -0.84
N ALA A 110 -0.94 0.08 -0.64
CA ALA A 110 -1.57 -0.66 -1.71
C ALA A 110 -2.95 -1.18 -1.34
N THR A 111 -3.72 -1.44 -2.36
CA THR A 111 -5.02 -2.12 -2.30
C THR A 111 -5.08 -3.15 -3.42
N PHE A 112 -5.81 -4.21 -3.20
CA PHE A 112 -6.00 -5.27 -4.18
C PHE A 112 -7.47 -5.59 -4.35
N GLY A 113 -7.90 -5.82 -5.60
CA GLY A 113 -9.27 -6.17 -5.90
C GLY A 113 -9.38 -7.29 -6.93
N VAL A 114 -10.39 -8.13 -6.79
CA VAL A 114 -10.72 -9.23 -7.69
C VAL A 114 -12.09 -8.98 -8.33
N SER A 115 -12.14 -8.94 -9.66
CA SER A 115 -13.37 -9.00 -10.45
C SER A 115 -13.43 -10.37 -11.12
N ARG A 116 -14.27 -11.27 -10.64
CA ARG A 116 -14.30 -12.67 -11.15
C ARG A 116 -14.77 -12.75 -12.60
N GLU A 117 -15.69 -11.90 -12.99
CA GLU A 117 -16.17 -11.82 -14.37
C GLU A 117 -15.17 -11.15 -15.30
N GLY A 118 -14.32 -10.29 -14.74
CA GLY A 118 -13.43 -9.42 -15.50
C GLY A 118 -14.18 -8.26 -16.15
N LEU A 119 -13.46 -7.22 -16.49
CA LEU A 119 -13.99 -6.07 -17.20
C LEU A 119 -12.97 -5.51 -18.18
N ASP A 120 -13.43 -4.72 -19.14
CA ASP A 120 -12.54 -4.01 -20.05
C ASP A 120 -11.82 -2.87 -19.31
N PHE A 121 -10.53 -3.06 -19.14
CA PHE A 121 -9.63 -2.07 -18.56
C PHE A 121 -8.66 -1.48 -19.60
N GLU A 122 -8.92 -1.74 -20.88
CA GLU A 122 -8.04 -1.38 -22.01
C GLU A 122 -6.62 -1.96 -21.81
N ALA A 123 -6.54 -3.20 -21.34
CA ALA A 123 -5.27 -3.89 -21.14
C ALA A 123 -4.50 -4.05 -22.47
N ILE A 124 -3.18 -4.12 -22.38
CA ILE A 124 -2.28 -4.16 -23.54
C ILE A 124 -2.56 -5.35 -24.49
N ASP A 125 -3.14 -6.44 -23.99
CA ASP A 125 -3.51 -7.63 -24.78
C ASP A 125 -4.98 -7.63 -25.23
N GLY A 126 -5.74 -6.57 -24.92
CA GLY A 126 -7.16 -6.46 -25.26
C GLY A 126 -8.08 -7.44 -24.54
N LYS A 127 -7.60 -8.14 -23.51
CA LYS A 127 -8.40 -9.11 -22.76
C LYS A 127 -9.01 -8.47 -21.50
N PRO A 128 -10.14 -9.03 -21.00
CA PRO A 128 -10.71 -8.60 -19.73
C PRO A 128 -9.72 -8.71 -18.59
N THR A 129 -9.75 -7.73 -17.69
CA THR A 129 -8.93 -7.68 -16.48
C THR A 129 -9.75 -8.12 -15.28
N GLN A 130 -9.17 -9.03 -14.49
CA GLN A 130 -9.80 -9.63 -13.31
C GLN A 130 -9.11 -9.24 -12.01
N LEU A 131 -7.80 -8.97 -12.07
CA LEU A 131 -6.96 -8.71 -10.89
C LEU A 131 -6.42 -7.28 -10.94
N PHE A 132 -6.70 -6.50 -9.91
CA PHE A 132 -6.33 -5.10 -9.81
C PHE A 132 -5.46 -4.86 -8.59
N PHE A 133 -4.21 -4.50 -8.79
CA PHE A 133 -3.29 -4.17 -7.70
C PHE A 133 -2.95 -2.67 -7.76
N ALA A 134 -3.65 -1.85 -6.97
CA ALA A 134 -3.35 -0.42 -6.96
C ALA A 134 -2.25 -0.08 -5.95
N LEU A 135 -1.32 0.81 -6.35
CA LEU A 135 -0.18 1.25 -5.55
C LEU A 135 -0.12 2.77 -5.52
N VAL A 136 -0.08 3.33 -4.32
CA VAL A 136 0.13 4.77 -4.11
C VAL A 136 1.40 5.00 -3.31
N ALA A 137 2.21 5.92 -3.79
CA ALA A 137 3.55 6.17 -3.27
C ALA A 137 3.76 7.65 -2.88
N PRO A 138 4.65 7.95 -1.93
CA PRO A 138 5.12 9.31 -1.71
C PRO A 138 5.74 9.92 -2.97
N GLU A 139 5.61 11.23 -3.17
CA GLU A 139 6.17 11.92 -4.35
C GLU A 139 7.67 11.68 -4.53
N ASN A 140 8.41 11.67 -3.43
CA ASN A 140 9.87 11.57 -3.43
C ASN A 140 10.41 10.13 -3.31
N SER A 141 9.59 9.11 -3.65
CA SER A 141 9.93 7.68 -3.48
C SER A 141 10.19 6.92 -4.78
N ALA A 142 10.72 7.58 -5.82
CA ALA A 142 10.84 6.99 -7.16
C ALA A 142 11.50 5.61 -7.19
N GLY A 143 12.61 5.40 -6.48
CA GLY A 143 13.32 4.13 -6.47
C GLY A 143 12.54 3.01 -5.77
N VAL A 144 11.89 3.30 -4.64
CA VAL A 144 11.08 2.33 -3.90
C VAL A 144 9.81 1.99 -4.67
N HIS A 145 9.17 3.00 -5.28
CA HIS A 145 7.99 2.83 -6.12
C HIS A 145 8.26 1.88 -7.29
N LEU A 146 9.35 2.10 -8.06
CA LEU A 146 9.73 1.22 -9.17
C LEU A 146 10.02 -0.21 -8.73
N LYS A 147 10.71 -0.40 -7.59
CA LYS A 147 10.97 -1.73 -7.04
C LYS A 147 9.68 -2.45 -6.66
N ALA A 148 8.72 -1.75 -6.05
CA ALA A 148 7.41 -2.30 -5.70
C ALA A 148 6.63 -2.70 -6.96
N LEU A 149 6.55 -1.84 -7.99
CA LEU A 149 5.88 -2.17 -9.25
C LEU A 149 6.50 -3.38 -9.95
N ALA A 150 7.83 -3.45 -10.02
CA ALA A 150 8.54 -4.57 -10.61
C ALA A 150 8.26 -5.88 -9.85
N ARG A 151 8.20 -5.83 -8.50
CA ARG A 151 7.89 -6.97 -7.66
C ARG A 151 6.46 -7.45 -7.86
N ILE A 152 5.49 -6.54 -7.86
CA ILE A 152 4.08 -6.85 -8.13
C ILE A 152 3.92 -7.48 -9.52
N SER A 153 4.50 -6.85 -10.55
CA SER A 153 4.44 -7.37 -11.92
C SER A 153 5.02 -8.79 -12.02
N ARG A 154 6.15 -9.05 -11.35
CA ARG A 154 6.78 -10.39 -11.34
C ARG A 154 5.87 -11.41 -10.65
N LEU A 155 5.25 -11.06 -9.54
CA LEU A 155 4.34 -11.93 -8.79
C LEU A 155 3.20 -12.44 -9.69
N PHE A 156 2.55 -11.53 -10.40
CA PHE A 156 1.40 -11.85 -11.25
C PHE A 156 1.76 -12.44 -12.61
N LYS A 157 3.03 -12.62 -12.96
CA LYS A 157 3.44 -13.41 -14.15
C LYS A 157 3.12 -14.89 -14.02
N ASN A 158 3.07 -15.43 -12.80
CA ASN A 158 2.78 -16.83 -12.55
C ASN A 158 1.29 -17.14 -12.79
N PRO A 159 0.91 -17.89 -13.85
CA PRO A 159 -0.49 -18.15 -14.15
C PRO A 159 -1.19 -19.02 -13.09
N ARG A 160 -0.44 -19.92 -12.43
CA ARG A 160 -0.99 -20.76 -11.35
C ARG A 160 -1.33 -19.89 -10.13
N PHE A 161 -0.49 -18.91 -9.84
CA PHE A 161 -0.77 -17.98 -8.76
C PHE A 161 -2.02 -17.13 -9.05
N ARG A 162 -2.17 -16.61 -10.29
CA ARG A 162 -3.38 -15.87 -10.67
C ARG A 162 -4.64 -16.73 -10.52
N ALA A 163 -4.59 -17.99 -10.94
CA ALA A 163 -5.71 -18.92 -10.77
C ALA A 163 -6.06 -19.16 -9.30
N SER A 164 -5.06 -19.38 -8.43
CA SER A 164 -5.29 -19.53 -6.98
C SER A 164 -5.94 -18.30 -6.35
N ILE A 165 -5.57 -17.09 -6.78
CA ILE A 165 -6.22 -15.85 -6.31
C ILE A 165 -7.69 -15.79 -6.73
N LEU A 166 -8.02 -16.17 -7.97
CA LEU A 166 -9.40 -16.18 -8.47
C LEU A 166 -10.29 -17.22 -7.75
N GLU A 167 -9.70 -18.28 -7.23
CA GLU A 167 -10.39 -19.32 -6.46
C GLU A 167 -10.54 -18.97 -4.99
N ALA A 168 -9.73 -18.05 -4.45
CA ALA A 168 -9.73 -17.68 -3.04
C ALA A 168 -11.05 -17.01 -2.63
N PRO A 169 -11.74 -17.51 -1.57
CA PRO A 169 -13.08 -17.05 -1.23
C PRO A 169 -13.10 -15.73 -0.45
N THR A 170 -12.05 -15.43 0.30
CA THR A 170 -12.04 -14.28 1.22
C THR A 170 -10.82 -13.36 1.02
N ALA A 171 -10.95 -12.12 1.47
CA ALA A 171 -9.84 -11.17 1.48
C ALA A 171 -8.64 -11.66 2.30
N ALA A 172 -8.90 -12.41 3.38
CA ALA A 172 -7.84 -12.99 4.22
C ALA A 172 -7.06 -14.08 3.46
N ASP A 173 -7.78 -14.95 2.72
CA ASP A 173 -7.13 -15.99 1.90
C ASP A 173 -6.30 -15.38 0.78
N ILE A 174 -6.83 -14.36 0.10
CA ILE A 174 -6.12 -13.61 -0.94
C ILE A 174 -4.85 -12.98 -0.37
N HIS A 175 -4.95 -12.33 0.78
CA HIS A 175 -3.79 -11.72 1.46
C HIS A 175 -2.73 -12.77 1.78
N ALA A 176 -3.13 -13.90 2.37
CA ALA A 176 -2.22 -14.99 2.74
C ALA A 176 -1.49 -15.55 1.50
N LEU A 177 -2.20 -15.77 0.37
CA LEU A 177 -1.61 -16.22 -0.88
C LEU A 177 -0.59 -15.21 -1.43
N ILE A 178 -0.92 -13.91 -1.44
CA ILE A 178 -0.02 -12.86 -1.92
C ILE A 178 1.26 -12.82 -1.07
N VAL A 179 1.14 -12.82 0.25
CA VAL A 179 2.28 -12.77 1.17
C VAL A 179 3.16 -14.02 1.05
N GLN A 180 2.54 -15.19 0.92
CA GLN A 180 3.25 -16.46 0.75
C GLN A 180 4.03 -16.50 -0.56
N GLU A 181 3.42 -16.10 -1.68
CA GLU A 181 4.09 -16.07 -2.98
C GLU A 181 5.20 -15.01 -3.01
N ASP A 182 4.97 -13.84 -2.39
CA ASP A 182 5.96 -12.77 -2.27
C ASP A 182 7.20 -13.15 -1.43
N ALA A 183 7.05 -14.10 -0.51
CA ALA A 183 8.15 -14.60 0.31
C ALA A 183 9.02 -15.66 -0.42
N ARG A 184 8.56 -16.17 -1.57
CA ARG A 184 9.35 -17.12 -2.35
C ARG A 184 10.56 -16.43 -3.00
N PRO A 185 11.72 -17.08 -3.04
CA PRO A 185 12.96 -16.53 -3.58
C PRO A 185 12.90 -16.29 -5.10
#